data_00ec5122e01cd76f829aeb556970faf0
#
_entry.id   00ec5122e01cd76f829aeb556970faf0
#
_cell.length_a   1.000
_cell.length_b   1.000
_cell.length_c   1.000
_cell.angle_alpha   90.00
_cell.angle_beta   90.00
_cell.angle_gamma   90.00
#
_symmetry.space_group_name_H-M   'P 1'
#
loop_
_entity.id
_entity.type
_entity.pdbx_description
1 polymer ?
#
loop_
_entity_poly.entity_id
_entity_poly.type
_entity_poly.pdbx_seq_one_letter_code
_entity_poly.pdbx_strand_id
1 'polypeptide(L)'
;ALVKAGLDPKNHMLAATSETSPLAQGDDYLESFFMDDFIGGRYSSSSVVGGVVLSLAFGPDVYARILNGAADEDELAKNKDILKNPDMLDALIGVYERNVQGYPTTAVLPYSQALNRFPAHLQQCDMESNGKSVNRYGEPVDYVTGPIIFGEPGTNGQHSFYQLLHQGTDIVPLQFVGFKESQLGVDVEIKGSTSQKKLCANVAAQIIAFACGKDDENPNKKFAGGRPSSIIIGDQLTPESLGALLAHFENKIMFQGFIWNVNSFDQEGVQLGKVLATRVLAYETDGALKAFSDLLEI
;
A
#
# COMPACT_ATOMS: atom_id res chain seq x y z
N ALA A 1 -17.04 -7.64 25.59
CA ALA A 1 -16.17 -6.75 26.38
C ALA A 1 -17.01 -5.69 27.11
N LEU A 2 -17.79 -4.86 26.40
CA LEU A 2 -18.58 -3.75 26.98
C LEU A 2 -19.55 -4.22 28.07
N VAL A 3 -20.36 -5.24 27.80
CA VAL A 3 -21.31 -5.81 28.76
C VAL A 3 -20.59 -6.31 30.02
N LYS A 4 -19.42 -6.94 29.89
CA LYS A 4 -18.59 -7.36 31.03
C LYS A 4 -18.06 -6.18 31.85
N ALA A 5 -17.93 -5.01 31.23
CA ALA A 5 -17.53 -3.76 31.91
C ALA A 5 -18.72 -2.97 32.45
N GLY A 6 -19.95 -3.50 32.35
CA GLY A 6 -21.17 -2.82 32.80
C GLY A 6 -21.64 -1.70 31.87
N LEU A 7 -21.15 -1.69 30.61
CA LEU A 7 -21.50 -0.67 29.60
C LEU A 7 -22.54 -1.22 28.64
N ASP A 8 -23.46 -0.37 28.21
CA ASP A 8 -24.43 -0.69 27.18
C ASP A 8 -23.77 -0.53 25.78
N PRO A 9 -23.65 -1.60 24.95
CA PRO A 9 -23.09 -1.52 23.61
C PRO A 9 -23.73 -0.43 22.74
N LYS A 10 -25.02 -0.21 22.83
CA LYS A 10 -25.75 0.82 22.07
C LYS A 10 -25.20 2.24 22.26
N ASN A 11 -24.59 2.51 23.40
CA ASN A 11 -24.03 3.82 23.72
C ASN A 11 -22.52 3.93 23.42
N HIS A 12 -21.89 2.85 22.93
CA HIS A 12 -20.43 2.75 22.82
C HIS A 12 -19.94 2.12 21.52
N MET A 13 -20.85 1.73 20.63
CA MET A 13 -20.48 1.12 19.34
C MET A 13 -21.02 1.96 18.19
N LEU A 14 -20.21 2.09 17.15
CA LEU A 14 -20.57 2.68 15.86
C LEU A 14 -20.43 1.63 14.78
N ALA A 15 -21.28 1.65 13.77
CA ALA A 15 -21.12 0.84 12.57
C ALA A 15 -20.68 1.71 11.39
N ALA A 16 -19.63 1.29 10.68
CA ALA A 16 -19.27 1.81 9.37
C ALA A 16 -19.39 0.64 8.38
N THR A 17 -20.42 0.63 7.56
CA THR A 17 -20.82 -0.54 6.77
C THR A 17 -21.62 -0.13 5.54
N SER A 18 -21.98 -1.09 4.68
CA SER A 18 -22.94 -0.90 3.59
C SER A 18 -24.38 -0.99 4.13
N GLU A 19 -25.32 -0.28 3.52
CA GLU A 19 -26.77 -0.38 3.85
C GLU A 19 -27.32 -1.78 3.65
N THR A 20 -26.72 -2.58 2.75
CA THR A 20 -27.12 -3.96 2.46
C THR A 20 -26.51 -4.98 3.43
N SER A 21 -25.60 -4.57 4.29
CA SER A 21 -24.92 -5.43 5.26
C SER A 21 -25.84 -5.87 6.40
N PRO A 22 -25.70 -7.10 6.93
CA PRO A 22 -26.38 -7.52 8.14
C PRO A 22 -26.15 -6.59 9.35
N LEU A 23 -25.02 -5.89 9.41
CA LEU A 23 -24.74 -4.92 10.48
C LEU A 23 -25.64 -3.69 10.39
N ALA A 24 -26.13 -3.33 9.21
CA ALA A 24 -27.06 -2.21 9.03
C ALA A 24 -28.47 -2.50 9.56
N GLN A 25 -28.81 -3.76 9.78
CA GLN A 25 -30.16 -4.21 10.20
C GLN A 25 -30.33 -4.21 11.71
N GLY A 26 -29.30 -3.91 12.49
CA GLY A 26 -29.31 -3.99 13.95
C GLY A 26 -29.47 -2.64 14.64
N ASP A 27 -30.23 -2.61 15.73
CA ASP A 27 -30.38 -1.44 16.64
C ASP A 27 -29.30 -1.41 17.74
N ASP A 28 -28.18 -2.08 17.53
CA ASP A 28 -27.16 -2.30 18.56
C ASP A 28 -26.05 -1.24 18.56
N TYR A 29 -26.19 -0.19 17.75
CA TYR A 29 -25.19 0.86 17.58
C TYR A 29 -25.72 2.23 17.98
N LEU A 30 -24.82 3.07 18.49
CA LEU A 30 -25.10 4.48 18.78
C LEU A 30 -25.43 5.24 17.48
N GLU A 31 -24.68 4.95 16.41
CA GLU A 31 -24.88 5.52 15.08
C GLU A 31 -24.32 4.58 14.03
N SER A 32 -24.88 4.63 12.82
CA SER A 32 -24.41 3.88 11.66
C SER A 32 -24.06 4.84 10.50
N PHE A 33 -22.89 4.62 9.92
CA PHE A 33 -22.39 5.38 8.79
C PHE A 33 -22.28 4.46 7.58
N PHE A 34 -22.84 4.86 6.47
CA PHE A 34 -22.96 4.01 5.29
C PHE A 34 -21.97 4.39 4.20
N MET A 35 -21.44 3.38 3.55
CA MET A 35 -20.61 3.49 2.35
C MET A 35 -21.30 2.79 1.19
N ASP A 36 -21.01 3.27 -0.02
CA ASP A 36 -21.52 2.64 -1.24
C ASP A 36 -20.93 1.24 -1.46
N ASP A 37 -21.72 0.31 -1.96
CA ASP A 37 -21.35 -1.09 -2.18
C ASP A 37 -20.20 -1.28 -3.18
N PHE A 38 -19.96 -0.31 -4.06
CA PHE A 38 -18.87 -0.35 -5.04
C PHE A 38 -17.50 0.06 -4.45
N ILE A 39 -17.44 0.56 -3.22
CA ILE A 39 -16.16 0.92 -2.57
C ILE A 39 -15.51 -0.34 -2.01
N GLY A 40 -14.41 -0.76 -2.64
CA GLY A 40 -13.59 -1.87 -2.15
C GLY A 40 -12.75 -1.49 -0.93
N GLY A 41 -12.41 -2.49 -0.10
CA GLY A 41 -11.65 -2.29 1.15
C GLY A 41 -10.33 -1.53 0.97
N ARG A 42 -9.59 -1.82 -0.10
CA ARG A 42 -8.27 -1.19 -0.40
C ARG A 42 -8.35 0.29 -0.79
N TYR A 43 -9.54 0.77 -1.19
CA TYR A 43 -9.82 2.18 -1.49
C TYR A 43 -10.69 2.86 -0.43
N SER A 44 -10.90 2.22 0.73
CA SER A 44 -11.87 2.70 1.73
C SER A 44 -11.29 3.68 2.76
N SER A 45 -10.00 3.99 2.73
CA SER A 45 -9.38 4.94 3.65
C SER A 45 -9.95 6.37 3.51
N SER A 46 -10.37 6.76 2.31
CA SER A 46 -11.03 8.03 2.01
C SER A 46 -12.57 7.97 2.08
N SER A 47 -13.15 6.83 2.46
CA SER A 47 -14.59 6.65 2.70
C SER A 47 -14.97 6.83 4.16
N VAL A 48 -16.25 6.55 4.51
CA VAL A 48 -16.72 6.56 5.91
C VAL A 48 -15.94 5.59 6.80
N VAL A 49 -15.35 4.52 6.25
CA VAL A 49 -14.54 3.56 7.02
C VAL A 49 -13.32 4.25 7.64
N GLY A 50 -12.54 4.98 6.84
CA GLY A 50 -11.46 5.82 7.35
C GLY A 50 -11.99 7.06 8.07
N GLY A 51 -13.03 7.70 7.53
CA GLY A 51 -13.58 8.95 8.04
C GLY A 51 -14.05 8.86 9.49
N VAL A 52 -14.82 7.85 9.83
CA VAL A 52 -15.32 7.65 11.22
C VAL A 52 -14.15 7.42 12.17
N VAL A 53 -13.24 6.49 11.85
CA VAL A 53 -12.14 6.13 12.76
C VAL A 53 -11.15 7.28 12.92
N LEU A 54 -10.74 7.92 11.82
CA LEU A 54 -9.75 9.00 11.85
C LEU A 54 -10.32 10.27 12.47
N SER A 55 -11.59 10.59 12.21
CA SER A 55 -12.25 11.76 12.85
C SER A 55 -12.42 11.58 14.33
N LEU A 56 -12.71 10.38 14.82
CA LEU A 56 -12.79 10.09 16.25
C LEU A 56 -11.41 10.14 16.93
N ALA A 57 -10.37 9.69 16.23
CA ALA A 57 -9.01 9.63 16.79
C ALA A 57 -8.29 10.99 16.78
N PHE A 58 -8.47 11.78 15.72
CA PHE A 58 -7.66 12.97 15.45
C PHE A 58 -8.47 14.25 15.24
N GLY A 59 -9.79 14.16 15.22
CA GLY A 59 -10.70 15.24 14.86
C GLY A 59 -11.06 15.28 13.37
N PRO A 60 -12.29 15.76 13.05
CA PRO A 60 -12.78 15.82 11.66
C PRO A 60 -11.94 16.75 10.77
N ASP A 61 -11.36 17.81 11.34
CA ASP A 61 -10.52 18.76 10.59
C ASP A 61 -9.25 18.09 10.06
N VAL A 62 -8.64 17.16 10.82
CA VAL A 62 -7.46 16.40 10.36
C VAL A 62 -7.86 15.48 9.21
N TYR A 63 -8.99 14.81 9.31
CA TYR A 63 -9.47 13.97 8.21
C TYR A 63 -9.80 14.79 6.94
N ALA A 64 -10.45 15.95 7.10
CA ALA A 64 -10.71 16.87 5.97
C ALA A 64 -9.42 17.29 5.27
N ARG A 65 -8.34 17.55 6.02
CA ARG A 65 -7.02 17.88 5.45
C ARG A 65 -6.42 16.72 4.66
N ILE A 66 -6.62 15.47 5.10
CA ILE A 66 -6.22 14.29 4.32
C ILE A 66 -6.98 14.25 2.99
N LEU A 67 -8.30 14.45 3.01
CA LEU A 67 -9.11 14.48 1.80
C LEU A 67 -8.72 15.64 0.86
N ASN A 68 -8.38 16.79 1.39
CA ASN A 68 -7.92 17.94 0.58
C ASN A 68 -6.61 17.61 -0.14
N GLY A 69 -5.65 16.98 0.54
CA GLY A 69 -4.40 16.55 -0.10
C GLY A 69 -4.62 15.51 -1.19
N ALA A 70 -5.55 14.57 -0.97
CA ALA A 70 -5.94 13.60 -1.98
C ALA A 70 -6.59 14.28 -3.21
N ALA A 71 -7.49 15.25 -2.97
CA ALA A 71 -8.13 15.99 -4.04
C ALA A 71 -7.14 16.84 -4.87
N ASP A 72 -6.14 17.42 -4.23
CA ASP A 72 -5.08 18.16 -4.94
C ASP A 72 -4.27 17.24 -5.87
N GLU A 73 -3.96 16.01 -5.45
CA GLU A 73 -3.28 15.01 -6.28
C GLU A 73 -4.18 14.54 -7.43
N ASP A 74 -5.46 14.33 -7.19
CA ASP A 74 -6.43 13.98 -8.23
C ASP A 74 -6.52 15.05 -9.33
N GLU A 75 -6.33 16.34 -9.01
CA GLU A 75 -6.26 17.39 -10.03
C GLU A 75 -4.98 17.26 -10.89
N LEU A 76 -3.84 16.84 -10.30
CA LEU A 76 -2.62 16.56 -11.06
C LEU A 76 -2.81 15.36 -11.98
N ALA A 77 -3.49 14.32 -11.52
CA ALA A 77 -3.78 13.09 -12.29
C ALA A 77 -4.62 13.37 -13.57
N LYS A 78 -5.39 14.46 -13.60
CA LYS A 78 -6.15 14.88 -14.81
C LYS A 78 -5.29 15.53 -15.89
N ASN A 79 -4.03 15.85 -15.61
CA ASN A 79 -3.17 16.52 -16.57
C ASN A 79 -2.82 15.57 -17.73
N LYS A 80 -3.07 16.01 -18.97
CA LYS A 80 -2.77 15.22 -20.18
C LYS A 80 -1.29 15.25 -20.59
N ASP A 81 -0.52 16.18 -20.07
CA ASP A 81 0.94 16.20 -20.24
C ASP A 81 1.56 15.26 -19.21
N ILE A 82 2.07 14.13 -19.68
CA ILE A 82 2.64 13.07 -18.84
C ILE A 82 3.74 13.58 -17.90
N LEU A 83 4.55 14.54 -18.37
CA LEU A 83 5.62 15.11 -17.56
C LEU A 83 5.12 16.02 -16.42
N LYS A 84 3.83 16.34 -16.44
CA LYS A 84 3.14 17.10 -15.39
C LYS A 84 2.09 16.28 -14.65
N ASN A 85 2.04 14.98 -14.92
CA ASN A 85 1.16 14.05 -14.28
C ASN A 85 2.03 12.97 -13.60
N PRO A 86 2.41 13.18 -12.34
CA PRO A 86 3.31 12.28 -11.63
C PRO A 86 2.74 10.86 -11.51
N ASP A 87 1.44 10.72 -11.36
CA ASP A 87 0.75 9.45 -11.22
C ASP A 87 0.83 8.61 -12.50
N MET A 88 0.55 9.24 -13.64
CA MET A 88 0.68 8.60 -14.95
C MET A 88 2.14 8.28 -15.28
N LEU A 89 3.06 9.18 -14.94
CA LEU A 89 4.50 8.95 -15.16
C LEU A 89 4.98 7.75 -14.34
N ASP A 90 4.62 7.68 -13.06
CA ASP A 90 5.00 6.57 -12.18
C ASP A 90 4.32 5.26 -12.63
N ALA A 91 3.07 5.32 -13.11
CA ALA A 91 2.38 4.17 -13.69
C ALA A 91 3.13 3.62 -14.92
N LEU A 92 3.56 4.49 -15.82
CA LEU A 92 4.32 4.11 -17.03
C LEU A 92 5.69 3.54 -16.69
N ILE A 93 6.39 4.10 -15.71
CA ILE A 93 7.65 3.55 -15.19
C ILE A 93 7.43 2.12 -14.68
N GLY A 94 6.42 1.90 -13.84
CA GLY A 94 6.11 0.57 -13.31
C GLY A 94 5.74 -0.45 -14.41
N VAL A 95 4.97 -0.04 -15.42
CA VAL A 95 4.67 -0.89 -16.58
C VAL A 95 5.95 -1.20 -17.38
N TYR A 96 6.82 -0.22 -17.60
CA TYR A 96 8.10 -0.42 -18.26
C TYR A 96 8.99 -1.42 -17.50
N GLU A 97 9.10 -1.25 -16.19
CA GLU A 97 9.86 -2.14 -15.31
C GLU A 97 9.29 -3.57 -15.34
N ARG A 98 7.97 -3.71 -15.28
CA ARG A 98 7.29 -5.00 -15.25
C ARG A 98 7.28 -5.73 -16.61
N ASN A 99 6.94 -5.03 -17.68
CA ASN A 99 6.66 -5.63 -18.99
C ASN A 99 7.85 -5.57 -19.97
N VAL A 100 8.70 -4.54 -19.87
CA VAL A 100 9.86 -4.38 -20.77
C VAL A 100 11.12 -4.91 -20.12
N GLN A 101 11.39 -4.56 -18.87
CA GLN A 101 12.56 -5.04 -18.13
C GLN A 101 12.35 -6.43 -17.53
N GLY A 102 11.09 -6.88 -17.36
CA GLY A 102 10.75 -8.19 -16.84
C GLY A 102 10.93 -8.33 -15.33
N TYR A 103 10.97 -7.23 -14.56
CA TYR A 103 11.14 -7.29 -13.11
C TYR A 103 9.84 -7.72 -12.43
N PRO A 104 9.84 -8.84 -11.67
CA PRO A 104 8.60 -9.39 -11.10
C PRO A 104 8.17 -8.71 -9.80
N THR A 105 9.05 -7.93 -9.18
CA THR A 105 8.85 -7.37 -7.84
C THR A 105 9.20 -5.89 -7.82
N THR A 106 8.62 -5.14 -6.88
CA THR A 106 8.98 -3.74 -6.57
C THR A 106 9.08 -3.58 -5.06
N ALA A 107 10.16 -2.97 -4.57
CA ALA A 107 10.32 -2.66 -3.15
C ALA A 107 9.95 -1.20 -2.87
N VAL A 108 9.01 -0.99 -1.94
CA VAL A 108 8.59 0.34 -1.47
C VAL A 108 9.27 0.64 -0.13
N LEU A 109 10.06 1.70 -0.09
CA LEU A 109 10.99 2.01 0.98
C LEU A 109 10.71 3.40 1.57
N PRO A 110 9.69 3.54 2.46
CA PRO A 110 9.40 4.82 3.08
C PRO A 110 10.45 5.15 4.16
N TYR A 111 11.08 6.32 4.05
CA TYR A 111 12.00 6.84 5.06
C TYR A 111 11.25 7.70 6.08
N SER A 112 10.24 7.08 6.67
CA SER A 112 9.43 7.61 7.77
C SER A 112 8.82 6.44 8.57
N GLN A 113 9.03 6.43 9.88
CA GLN A 113 8.44 5.39 10.75
C GLN A 113 6.92 5.46 10.80
N ALA A 114 6.32 6.64 10.61
CA ALA A 114 4.87 6.79 10.54
C ALA A 114 4.26 6.05 9.33
N LEU A 115 5.06 5.79 8.30
CA LEU A 115 4.66 5.03 7.11
C LEU A 115 5.02 3.53 7.19
N ASN A 116 5.24 2.98 8.39
CA ASN A 116 5.64 1.57 8.54
C ASN A 116 4.65 0.56 7.95
N ARG A 117 3.36 0.91 7.87
CA ARG A 117 2.32 0.06 7.25
C ARG A 117 2.04 0.41 5.79
N PHE A 118 2.70 1.45 5.26
CA PHE A 118 2.47 1.88 3.89
C PHE A 118 2.83 0.82 2.83
N PRO A 119 3.96 0.09 2.91
CA PRO A 119 4.21 -1.01 1.99
C PRO A 119 3.13 -2.10 2.05
N ALA A 120 2.63 -2.45 3.24
CA ALA A 120 1.56 -3.43 3.41
C ALA A 120 0.21 -2.92 2.86
N HIS A 121 -0.08 -1.62 2.96
CA HIS A 121 -1.23 -1.01 2.28
C HIS A 121 -1.12 -1.17 0.76
N LEU A 122 0.04 -0.88 0.19
CA LEU A 122 0.27 -1.01 -1.25
C LEU A 122 0.28 -2.46 -1.73
N GLN A 123 0.64 -3.43 -0.89
CA GLN A 123 0.45 -4.85 -1.22
C GLN A 123 -1.02 -5.13 -1.57
N GLN A 124 -1.95 -4.70 -0.71
CA GLN A 124 -3.36 -4.87 -1.02
C GLN A 124 -3.78 -3.98 -2.19
N CYS A 125 -3.42 -2.71 -2.18
CA CYS A 125 -3.86 -1.75 -3.18
C CYS A 125 -3.44 -2.17 -4.60
N ASP A 126 -2.19 -2.55 -4.82
CA ASP A 126 -1.67 -2.91 -6.15
C ASP A 126 -1.93 -4.38 -6.50
N MET A 127 -1.52 -5.33 -5.63
CA MET A 127 -1.57 -6.74 -5.97
C MET A 127 -3.01 -7.28 -6.10
N GLU A 128 -3.94 -6.77 -5.29
CA GLU A 128 -5.36 -7.15 -5.40
C GLU A 128 -6.03 -6.46 -6.59
N SER A 129 -5.62 -5.23 -6.95
CA SER A 129 -6.16 -4.50 -8.10
C SER A 129 -5.65 -5.05 -9.42
N ASN A 130 -4.34 -5.19 -9.57
CA ASN A 130 -3.68 -5.45 -10.85
C ASN A 130 -3.10 -6.86 -10.98
N GLY A 131 -3.15 -7.69 -9.94
CA GLY A 131 -2.74 -9.09 -10.00
C GLY A 131 -3.80 -9.96 -10.70
N LYS A 132 -4.03 -9.73 -11.99
CA LYS A 132 -5.09 -10.36 -12.79
C LYS A 132 -4.51 -11.16 -13.95
N SER A 133 -5.14 -12.28 -14.30
CA SER A 133 -4.81 -13.13 -15.45
C SER A 133 -5.80 -12.99 -16.61
N VAL A 134 -6.82 -12.14 -16.44
CA VAL A 134 -7.82 -11.84 -17.48
C VAL A 134 -7.99 -10.33 -17.63
N ASN A 135 -8.33 -9.89 -18.83
CA ASN A 135 -8.66 -8.50 -19.10
C ASN A 135 -10.08 -8.15 -18.58
N ARG A 136 -10.46 -6.87 -18.68
CA ARG A 136 -11.80 -6.40 -18.22
C ARG A 136 -12.98 -7.04 -18.93
N TYR A 137 -12.76 -7.79 -20.00
CA TYR A 137 -13.78 -8.51 -20.74
C TYR A 137 -13.82 -10.00 -20.39
N GLY A 138 -12.96 -10.46 -19.45
CA GLY A 138 -12.86 -11.86 -19.04
C GLY A 138 -12.02 -12.73 -19.96
N GLU A 139 -11.24 -12.15 -20.88
CA GLU A 139 -10.36 -12.87 -21.79
C GLU A 139 -8.97 -13.04 -21.16
N PRO A 140 -8.32 -14.21 -21.28
CA PRO A 140 -6.96 -14.41 -20.78
C PRO A 140 -5.98 -13.42 -21.42
N VAL A 141 -5.05 -12.88 -20.61
CA VAL A 141 -3.96 -12.04 -21.10
C VAL A 141 -2.71 -12.87 -21.36
N ASP A 142 -1.92 -12.50 -22.38
CA ASP A 142 -0.68 -13.13 -22.77
C ASP A 142 0.58 -12.33 -22.34
N TYR A 143 0.36 -11.35 -21.46
CA TYR A 143 1.39 -10.52 -20.85
C TYR A 143 1.30 -10.55 -19.32
N VAL A 144 2.39 -10.16 -18.66
CA VAL A 144 2.42 -10.07 -17.19
C VAL A 144 1.72 -8.80 -16.71
N THR A 145 1.02 -8.91 -15.58
CA THR A 145 0.33 -7.81 -14.91
C THR A 145 0.99 -7.55 -13.55
N GLY A 146 0.45 -6.72 -12.72
CA GLY A 146 0.87 -6.29 -11.40
C GLY A 146 2.15 -6.93 -10.80
N PRO A 147 3.08 -6.13 -10.26
CA PRO A 147 4.26 -6.65 -9.59
C PRO A 147 3.93 -7.23 -8.21
N ILE A 148 4.84 -8.01 -7.63
CA ILE A 148 4.82 -8.33 -6.21
C ILE A 148 5.37 -7.13 -5.44
N ILE A 149 4.57 -6.55 -4.57
CA ILE A 149 4.96 -5.42 -3.73
C ILE A 149 5.44 -5.93 -2.37
N PHE A 150 6.59 -5.43 -1.91
CA PHE A 150 7.06 -5.61 -0.55
C PHE A 150 7.83 -4.37 -0.10
N GLY A 151 8.16 -4.28 1.17
CA GLY A 151 8.98 -3.17 1.67
C GLY A 151 8.92 -3.04 3.17
N GLU A 152 9.79 -2.17 3.65
CA GLU A 152 9.95 -1.80 5.05
C GLU A 152 10.45 -0.36 5.14
N PRO A 153 10.18 0.35 6.25
CA PRO A 153 10.78 1.67 6.44
C PRO A 153 12.32 1.63 6.43
N GLY A 154 12.93 2.62 5.78
CA GLY A 154 14.32 2.96 6.06
C GLY A 154 14.41 3.60 7.47
N THR A 155 15.40 3.24 8.30
CA THR A 155 16.58 2.40 8.00
C THR A 155 16.41 0.91 8.33
N ASN A 156 15.26 0.48 8.88
CA ASN A 156 15.04 -0.89 9.36
C ASN A 156 15.20 -1.93 8.24
N GLY A 157 14.64 -1.67 7.07
CA GLY A 157 14.74 -2.55 5.90
C GLY A 157 16.17 -2.89 5.49
N GLN A 158 17.15 -2.01 5.80
CA GLN A 158 18.56 -2.27 5.52
C GLN A 158 19.10 -3.48 6.28
N HIS A 159 18.54 -3.78 7.43
CA HIS A 159 18.91 -4.93 8.26
C HIS A 159 18.10 -6.19 7.96
N SER A 160 17.22 -6.13 6.96
CA SER A 160 16.35 -7.23 6.56
C SER A 160 16.71 -7.77 5.18
N PHE A 161 16.49 -7.01 4.13
CA PHE A 161 16.57 -7.50 2.74
C PHE A 161 17.49 -6.69 1.82
N TYR A 162 18.17 -5.63 2.28
CA TYR A 162 19.04 -4.83 1.42
C TYR A 162 20.24 -5.61 0.90
N GLN A 163 20.67 -6.66 1.57
CA GLN A 163 21.69 -7.57 1.07
C GLN A 163 21.28 -8.15 -0.31
N LEU A 164 20.04 -8.61 -0.43
CA LEU A 164 19.49 -9.11 -1.70
C LEU A 164 19.37 -7.98 -2.72
N LEU A 165 18.86 -6.82 -2.32
CA LEU A 165 18.68 -5.69 -3.22
C LEU A 165 20.01 -5.22 -3.83
N HIS A 166 21.09 -5.18 -3.05
CA HIS A 166 22.42 -4.76 -3.50
C HIS A 166 23.16 -5.84 -4.31
N GLN A 167 23.22 -7.06 -3.80
CA GLN A 167 24.10 -8.11 -4.28
C GLN A 167 23.38 -9.38 -4.74
N GLY A 168 22.05 -9.41 -4.67
CA GLY A 168 21.26 -10.53 -5.16
C GLY A 168 21.28 -10.63 -6.69
N THR A 169 20.89 -11.80 -7.18
CA THR A 169 20.82 -12.09 -8.64
C THR A 169 19.63 -11.44 -9.31
N ASP A 170 18.55 -11.21 -8.57
CA ASP A 170 17.38 -10.51 -9.08
C ASP A 170 17.53 -8.99 -8.98
N ILE A 171 17.11 -8.29 -10.01
CA ILE A 171 16.99 -6.84 -10.00
C ILE A 171 15.59 -6.48 -9.52
N VAL A 172 15.53 -5.68 -8.47
CA VAL A 172 14.28 -5.21 -7.87
C VAL A 172 14.24 -3.69 -7.99
N PRO A 173 13.30 -3.11 -8.74
CA PRO A 173 13.05 -1.67 -8.71
C PRO A 173 12.72 -1.18 -7.32
N LEU A 174 13.24 0.01 -6.97
CA LEU A 174 13.13 0.58 -5.63
C LEU A 174 12.33 1.89 -5.70
N GLN A 175 11.27 1.98 -4.93
CA GLN A 175 10.49 3.20 -4.80
C GLN A 175 10.67 3.78 -3.39
N PHE A 176 11.45 4.84 -3.30
CA PHE A 176 11.69 5.56 -2.05
C PHE A 176 10.61 6.59 -1.81
N VAL A 177 10.24 6.79 -0.54
CA VAL A 177 9.42 7.91 -0.08
C VAL A 177 10.16 8.62 1.04
N GLY A 178 10.39 9.91 0.91
CA GLY A 178 11.17 10.69 1.86
C GLY A 178 10.57 12.06 2.17
N PHE A 179 10.98 12.65 3.29
CA PHE A 179 10.57 13.99 3.71
C PHE A 179 11.79 14.78 4.14
N LYS A 180 11.80 16.09 3.82
CA LYS A 180 12.91 16.99 4.15
C LYS A 180 12.94 17.32 5.64
N GLU A 181 11.76 17.43 6.26
CA GLU A 181 11.58 17.89 7.63
C GLU A 181 10.99 16.78 8.52
N SER A 182 11.28 16.86 9.82
CA SER A 182 10.70 15.97 10.82
C SER A 182 9.18 16.17 10.91
N GLN A 183 8.44 15.07 10.99
CA GLN A 183 6.97 15.07 11.08
C GLN A 183 6.43 15.94 12.24
N LEU A 184 7.10 15.93 13.37
CA LEU A 184 6.64 16.64 14.57
C LEU A 184 7.15 18.09 14.67
N GLY A 185 7.92 18.58 13.69
CA GLY A 185 8.54 19.91 13.73
C GLY A 185 9.64 20.06 14.79
N VAL A 186 9.91 19.00 15.56
CA VAL A 186 11.04 18.90 16.49
C VAL A 186 11.94 17.75 16.06
N ASP A 187 13.26 17.94 16.21
CA ASP A 187 14.24 16.95 15.81
C ASP A 187 15.37 16.85 16.81
N VAL A 188 15.81 15.63 17.10
CA VAL A 188 16.86 15.36 18.08
C VAL A 188 18.21 15.57 17.42
N GLU A 189 19.02 16.48 17.98
CA GLU A 189 20.39 16.72 17.55
C GLU A 189 21.38 15.88 18.36
N ILE A 190 22.20 15.09 17.67
CA ILE A 190 23.27 14.28 18.25
C ILE A 190 24.52 14.39 17.36
N LYS A 191 25.65 14.78 17.94
CA LYS A 191 26.92 14.92 17.24
C LYS A 191 26.86 15.88 16.04
N GLY A 192 26.22 17.05 16.24
CA GLY A 192 26.17 18.13 15.25
C GLY A 192 25.22 17.88 14.04
N SER A 193 24.36 16.87 14.10
CA SER A 193 23.31 16.68 13.10
C SER A 193 22.03 16.15 13.70
N THR A 194 20.89 16.51 13.10
CA THR A 194 19.58 16.06 13.56
C THR A 194 19.25 14.68 13.02
N SER A 195 18.29 13.99 13.66
CA SER A 195 17.86 12.66 13.23
C SER A 195 17.31 12.68 11.81
N GLN A 196 16.50 13.70 11.46
CA GLN A 196 15.97 13.85 10.11
C GLN A 196 17.07 14.07 9.06
N LYS A 197 18.09 14.90 9.35
CA LYS A 197 19.23 15.05 8.43
C LYS A 197 19.99 13.75 8.20
N LYS A 198 20.16 12.92 9.26
CA LYS A 198 20.78 11.60 9.12
C LYS A 198 19.93 10.68 8.25
N LEU A 199 18.61 10.72 8.41
CA LEU A 199 17.68 9.94 7.61
C LEU A 199 17.73 10.35 6.13
N CYS A 200 17.68 11.66 5.83
CA CYS A 200 17.84 12.19 4.47
C CYS A 200 19.20 11.84 3.85
N ALA A 201 20.29 11.96 4.62
CA ALA A 201 21.61 11.58 4.15
C ALA A 201 21.69 10.07 3.83
N ASN A 202 21.01 9.25 4.64
CA ASN A 202 20.98 7.82 4.44
C ASN A 202 20.20 7.45 3.15
N VAL A 203 19.00 8.00 2.91
CA VAL A 203 18.26 7.70 1.66
C VAL A 203 19.06 8.14 0.44
N ALA A 204 19.67 9.32 0.45
CA ALA A 204 20.52 9.80 -0.64
C ALA A 204 21.71 8.85 -0.91
N ALA A 205 22.38 8.40 0.17
CA ALA A 205 23.48 7.45 0.04
C ALA A 205 23.04 6.10 -0.51
N GLN A 206 21.88 5.59 -0.09
CA GLN A 206 21.35 4.32 -0.60
C GLN A 206 20.97 4.42 -2.09
N ILE A 207 20.29 5.48 -2.53
CA ILE A 207 19.97 5.69 -3.94
C ILE A 207 21.24 5.64 -4.81
N ILE A 208 22.30 6.35 -4.39
CA ILE A 208 23.58 6.37 -5.12
C ILE A 208 24.28 5.02 -5.06
N ALA A 209 24.28 4.34 -3.91
CA ALA A 209 24.88 3.02 -3.77
C ALA A 209 24.19 1.98 -4.66
N PHE A 210 22.86 2.00 -4.77
CA PHE A 210 22.09 1.14 -5.65
C PHE A 210 22.36 1.46 -7.14
N ALA A 211 22.44 2.73 -7.50
CA ALA A 211 22.64 3.15 -8.88
C ALA A 211 24.05 2.88 -9.38
N CYS A 212 25.07 3.30 -8.62
CA CYS A 212 26.47 3.30 -9.04
C CYS A 212 27.19 2.01 -8.66
N GLY A 213 26.80 1.36 -7.57
CA GLY A 213 27.54 0.23 -7.01
C GLY A 213 28.94 0.63 -6.51
N LYS A 214 29.79 -0.38 -6.34
CA LYS A 214 31.19 -0.23 -5.95
C LYS A 214 31.99 -1.42 -6.44
N ASP A 215 33.12 -1.17 -7.11
CA ASP A 215 34.08 -2.23 -7.42
C ASP A 215 35.00 -2.53 -6.24
N ASP A 216 35.40 -3.78 -6.09
CA ASP A 216 36.31 -4.24 -5.03
C ASP A 216 37.01 -5.51 -5.50
N GLU A 217 38.29 -5.70 -5.11
CA GLU A 217 39.03 -6.92 -5.40
C GLU A 217 38.44 -8.17 -4.71
N ASN A 218 37.83 -7.96 -3.56
CA ASN A 218 37.08 -9.01 -2.86
C ASN A 218 35.65 -9.08 -3.39
N PRO A 219 35.27 -10.19 -4.07
CA PRO A 219 33.93 -10.33 -4.65
C PRO A 219 32.78 -10.13 -3.64
N ASN A 220 33.00 -10.44 -2.35
CA ASN A 220 31.99 -10.22 -1.32
C ASN A 220 31.74 -8.74 -0.96
N LYS A 221 32.63 -7.85 -1.40
CA LYS A 221 32.54 -6.40 -1.19
C LYS A 221 32.20 -5.65 -2.47
N LYS A 222 32.00 -6.36 -3.56
CA LYS A 222 31.64 -5.79 -4.86
C LYS A 222 30.12 -5.59 -4.92
N PHE A 223 29.70 -4.40 -5.34
CA PHE A 223 28.31 -4.03 -5.56
C PHE A 223 28.13 -3.71 -7.03
N ALA A 224 27.24 -4.45 -7.70
CA ALA A 224 27.08 -4.33 -9.15
C ALA A 224 26.54 -2.96 -9.59
N GLY A 225 25.74 -2.29 -8.75
CA GLY A 225 24.99 -1.09 -9.15
C GLY A 225 23.89 -1.42 -10.17
N GLY A 226 23.45 -0.41 -10.92
CA GLY A 226 22.43 -0.57 -11.94
C GLY A 226 21.05 -1.01 -11.40
N ARG A 227 20.79 -0.76 -10.14
CA ARG A 227 19.48 -1.01 -9.51
C ARG A 227 18.60 0.21 -9.75
N PRO A 228 17.50 0.08 -10.53
CA PRO A 228 16.63 1.21 -10.83
C PRO A 228 15.92 1.69 -9.58
N SER A 229 15.75 3.00 -9.45
CA SER A 229 15.00 3.58 -8.35
C SER A 229 14.29 4.86 -8.75
N SER A 230 13.17 5.12 -8.09
CA SER A 230 12.45 6.39 -8.06
C SER A 230 12.33 6.89 -6.64
N ILE A 231 12.08 8.19 -6.46
CA ILE A 231 11.84 8.78 -5.14
C ILE A 231 10.72 9.80 -5.20
N ILE A 232 9.79 9.69 -4.25
CA ILE A 232 8.78 10.70 -3.96
C ILE A 232 9.26 11.48 -2.75
N ILE A 233 9.37 12.82 -2.87
CA ILE A 233 9.86 13.68 -1.81
C ILE A 233 8.80 14.71 -1.45
N GLY A 234 8.39 14.71 -0.18
CA GLY A 234 7.60 15.79 0.42
C GLY A 234 8.46 16.71 1.29
N ASP A 235 7.96 17.89 1.62
CA ASP A 235 8.62 18.78 2.58
C ASP A 235 8.48 18.18 4.00
N GLN A 236 7.26 17.87 4.42
CA GLN A 236 6.95 17.30 5.72
C GLN A 236 5.78 16.30 5.59
N LEU A 237 5.74 15.26 6.42
CA LEU A 237 4.58 14.37 6.50
C LEU A 237 3.48 15.06 7.32
N THR A 238 2.53 15.66 6.62
CA THR A 238 1.33 16.29 7.16
C THR A 238 0.09 15.48 6.78
N PRO A 239 -1.11 15.77 7.32
CA PRO A 239 -2.34 15.17 6.84
C PRO A 239 -2.54 15.32 5.33
N GLU A 240 -2.27 16.52 4.76
CA GLU A 240 -2.40 16.78 3.32
C GLU A 240 -1.41 15.95 2.50
N SER A 241 -0.12 15.94 2.89
CA SER A 241 0.88 15.17 2.16
C SER A 241 0.64 13.65 2.27
N LEU A 242 0.03 13.17 3.37
CA LEU A 242 -0.42 11.78 3.49
C LEU A 242 -1.57 11.50 2.51
N GLY A 243 -2.55 12.40 2.45
CA GLY A 243 -3.67 12.27 1.51
C GLY A 243 -3.20 12.25 0.06
N ALA A 244 -2.31 13.18 -0.33
CA ALA A 244 -1.71 13.22 -1.66
C ALA A 244 -0.92 11.93 -1.96
N LEU A 245 -0.13 11.42 -1.01
CA LEU A 245 0.63 10.18 -1.18
C LEU A 245 -0.28 8.96 -1.41
N LEU A 246 -1.39 8.85 -0.68
CA LEU A 246 -2.37 7.78 -0.87
C LEU A 246 -3.01 7.87 -2.26
N ALA A 247 -3.51 9.05 -2.63
CA ALA A 247 -4.14 9.29 -3.94
C ALA A 247 -3.17 9.07 -5.10
N HIS A 248 -1.90 9.48 -4.97
CA HIS A 248 -0.86 9.20 -5.97
C HIS A 248 -0.77 7.71 -6.31
N PHE A 249 -0.69 6.84 -5.30
CA PHE A 249 -0.61 5.40 -5.55
C PHE A 249 -1.93 4.80 -6.03
N GLU A 250 -3.06 5.28 -5.56
CA GLU A 250 -4.39 4.86 -6.05
C GLU A 250 -4.53 5.20 -7.54
N ASN A 251 -4.16 6.42 -7.94
CA ASN A 251 -4.16 6.88 -9.34
C ASN A 251 -3.15 6.11 -10.21
N LYS A 252 -1.92 5.93 -9.73
CA LYS A 252 -0.89 5.10 -10.38
C LYS A 252 -1.44 3.71 -10.70
N ILE A 253 -2.02 3.03 -9.71
CA ILE A 253 -2.54 1.67 -9.83
C ILE A 253 -3.72 1.64 -10.82
N MET A 254 -4.61 2.62 -10.77
CA MET A 254 -5.71 2.78 -11.71
C MET A 254 -5.19 2.95 -13.15
N PHE A 255 -4.21 3.83 -13.38
CA PHE A 255 -3.61 4.01 -14.70
C PHE A 255 -2.93 2.75 -15.22
N GLN A 256 -2.20 2.01 -14.37
CA GLN A 256 -1.64 0.71 -14.72
C GLN A 256 -2.73 -0.29 -15.11
N GLY A 257 -3.83 -0.34 -14.38
CA GLY A 257 -4.99 -1.16 -14.72
C GLY A 257 -5.59 -0.84 -16.08
N PHE A 258 -5.65 0.44 -16.45
CA PHE A 258 -6.08 0.85 -17.79
C PHE A 258 -5.07 0.41 -18.87
N ILE A 259 -3.77 0.56 -18.63
CA ILE A 259 -2.72 0.17 -19.58
C ILE A 259 -2.74 -1.36 -19.78
N TRP A 260 -2.86 -2.14 -18.72
CA TRP A 260 -3.00 -3.60 -18.80
C TRP A 260 -4.40 -4.07 -19.19
N ASN A 261 -5.35 -3.16 -19.36
CA ASN A 261 -6.75 -3.47 -19.70
C ASN A 261 -7.41 -4.47 -18.72
N VAL A 262 -7.06 -4.42 -17.43
CA VAL A 262 -7.63 -5.28 -16.39
C VAL A 262 -8.73 -4.54 -15.60
N ASN A 263 -9.59 -5.28 -14.88
CA ASN A 263 -10.49 -4.68 -13.90
C ASN A 263 -9.79 -4.57 -12.54
N SER A 264 -9.35 -3.36 -12.19
CA SER A 264 -8.63 -3.10 -10.93
C SER A 264 -9.56 -3.02 -9.70
N PHE A 265 -10.88 -3.07 -9.88
CA PHE A 265 -11.85 -2.78 -8.82
C PHE A 265 -12.62 -4.01 -8.31
N ASP A 266 -12.36 -5.22 -8.84
CA ASP A 266 -12.88 -6.47 -8.32
C ASP A 266 -11.84 -7.22 -7.45
N GLN A 267 -12.29 -8.30 -6.78
CA GLN A 267 -11.45 -9.12 -5.89
C GLN A 267 -11.87 -10.59 -5.87
N GLU A 268 -12.15 -11.17 -7.01
CA GLU A 268 -12.64 -12.55 -7.14
C GLU A 268 -11.66 -13.59 -6.56
N GLY A 269 -10.35 -13.30 -6.53
CA GLY A 269 -9.31 -14.19 -6.02
C GLY A 269 -9.47 -14.60 -4.55
N VAL A 270 -10.24 -13.88 -3.75
CA VAL A 270 -10.50 -14.21 -2.33
C VAL A 270 -11.79 -15.00 -2.12
N GLN A 271 -12.65 -15.14 -3.13
CA GLN A 271 -13.99 -15.72 -2.97
C GLN A 271 -13.94 -17.24 -2.75
N LEU A 272 -13.09 -17.95 -3.50
CA LEU A 272 -12.96 -19.41 -3.38
C LEU A 272 -12.59 -19.83 -1.95
N GLY A 273 -11.64 -19.14 -1.33
CA GLY A 273 -11.24 -19.41 0.06
C GLY A 273 -12.38 -19.24 1.04
N LYS A 274 -13.21 -18.19 0.88
CA LYS A 274 -14.39 -17.94 1.73
C LYS A 274 -15.43 -19.07 1.60
N VAL A 275 -15.72 -19.50 0.36
CA VAL A 275 -16.65 -20.59 0.10
C VAL A 275 -16.16 -21.90 0.75
N LEU A 276 -14.88 -22.24 0.57
CA LEU A 276 -14.30 -23.44 1.18
C LEU A 276 -14.29 -23.37 2.70
N ALA A 277 -13.97 -22.21 3.29
CA ALA A 277 -14.03 -22.02 4.75
C ALA A 277 -15.46 -22.22 5.29
N THR A 278 -16.46 -21.71 4.60
CA THR A 278 -17.87 -21.91 4.98
C THR A 278 -18.25 -23.39 4.94
N ARG A 279 -17.80 -24.15 3.92
CA ARG A 279 -18.01 -25.61 3.84
C ARG A 279 -17.36 -26.35 5.00
N VAL A 280 -16.13 -25.98 5.39
CA VAL A 280 -15.45 -26.57 6.55
C VAL A 280 -16.28 -26.35 7.82
N LEU A 281 -16.71 -25.13 8.06
CA LEU A 281 -17.53 -24.78 9.24
C LEU A 281 -18.91 -25.47 9.24
N ALA A 282 -19.45 -25.81 8.08
CA ALA A 282 -20.70 -26.58 7.94
C ALA A 282 -20.49 -28.10 7.98
N TYR A 283 -19.26 -28.57 8.16
CA TYR A 283 -18.88 -30.00 8.08
C TYR A 283 -19.18 -30.63 6.71
N GLU A 284 -19.21 -29.84 5.66
CA GLU A 284 -19.43 -30.26 4.28
C GLU A 284 -18.10 -30.45 3.54
N THR A 285 -17.23 -31.31 4.08
CA THR A 285 -15.88 -31.52 3.57
C THR A 285 -15.74 -32.86 2.87
N ASP A 286 -14.97 -32.90 1.79
CA ASP A 286 -14.62 -34.07 1.00
C ASP A 286 -13.18 -33.98 0.49
N GLY A 287 -12.63 -35.11 0.04
CA GLY A 287 -11.33 -35.18 -0.61
C GLY A 287 -10.20 -34.49 0.16
N ALA A 288 -9.47 -33.62 -0.52
CA ALA A 288 -8.36 -32.88 0.07
C ALA A 288 -8.81 -31.91 1.17
N LEU A 289 -9.99 -31.27 1.00
CA LEU A 289 -10.52 -30.34 2.00
C LEU A 289 -10.76 -31.04 3.33
N LYS A 290 -11.30 -32.28 3.29
CA LYS A 290 -11.49 -33.12 4.48
C LYS A 290 -10.16 -33.49 5.13
N ALA A 291 -9.16 -33.90 4.34
CA ALA A 291 -7.86 -34.28 4.87
C ALA A 291 -7.18 -33.14 5.65
N PHE A 292 -7.28 -31.90 5.16
CA PHE A 292 -6.73 -30.74 5.85
C PHE A 292 -7.59 -30.27 7.05
N SER A 293 -8.93 -30.42 6.99
CA SER A 293 -9.80 -30.19 8.15
C SER A 293 -9.47 -31.15 9.29
N ASP A 294 -9.34 -32.45 8.98
CA ASP A 294 -9.00 -33.48 9.97
C ASP A 294 -7.59 -33.21 10.58
N LEU A 295 -6.61 -32.77 9.76
CA LEU A 295 -5.27 -32.40 10.25
C LEU A 295 -5.29 -31.19 11.21
N LEU A 296 -6.20 -30.26 10.99
CA LEU A 296 -6.38 -29.06 11.82
C LEU A 296 -7.36 -29.28 12.98
N GLU A 297 -7.93 -30.48 13.10
CA GLU A 297 -8.92 -30.87 14.13
C GLU A 297 -10.18 -29.98 14.13
N ILE A 298 -10.67 -29.61 12.94
CA ILE A 298 -11.87 -28.78 12.73
C ILE A 298 -12.87 -29.43 11.79
#